data_6648310f7873748e451d1aefc7dc2bd7
#
_entry.id   6648310f7873748e451d1aefc7dc2bd7
#
_cell.length_a   1.000
_cell.length_b   1.000
_cell.length_c   1.000
_cell.angle_alpha   90.00
_cell.angle_beta   90.00
_cell.angle_gamma   90.00
#
_symmetry.space_group_name_H-M   'P 1'
#
loop_
_entity.id
_entity.type
_entity.pdbx_description
1 polymer ?
#
loop_
_entity_poly.entity_id
_entity_poly.type
_entity_poly.pdbx_seq_one_letter_code
_entity_poly.pdbx_strand_id
1 'polypeptide(L)'
;MTKIEHTVKDQICAKMYSTLHDFWYAYYKYYGGNVDLIDNFISTALRNGVQGAEDLLDDCRIAFDKIQEVYRTKYNLTEEDMEQVMKDHFGDYTFMYNNIKYVEDLDAIWNICNWYLDYVNNDMTGQELLNLLES
;
A
#
# COMPACT_ATOMS: atom_id res chain seq x y z
N MET A 1 -17.41 -20.26 -13.87
CA MET A 1 -16.34 -19.30 -14.22
C MET A 1 -15.69 -19.73 -15.53
N THR A 2 -15.47 -18.78 -16.41
CA THR A 2 -14.79 -19.06 -17.66
C THR A 2 -13.28 -19.17 -17.45
N LYS A 3 -12.60 -19.83 -18.37
CA LYS A 3 -11.16 -19.98 -18.37
C LYS A 3 -10.46 -18.61 -18.46
N ILE A 4 -11.05 -17.66 -19.19
CA ILE A 4 -10.51 -16.30 -19.36
C ILE A 4 -10.54 -15.55 -18.03
N GLU A 5 -11.66 -15.59 -17.31
CA GLU A 5 -11.80 -14.92 -16.00
C GLU A 5 -10.80 -15.46 -14.99
N HIS A 6 -10.61 -16.78 -14.98
CA HIS A 6 -9.63 -17.41 -14.08
C HIS A 6 -8.22 -16.94 -14.40
N THR A 7 -7.86 -16.85 -15.67
CA THR A 7 -6.55 -16.39 -16.11
C THR A 7 -6.29 -14.93 -15.70
N VAL A 8 -7.28 -14.06 -15.89
CA VAL A 8 -7.16 -12.64 -15.48
C VAL A 8 -6.98 -12.53 -13.99
N LYS A 9 -7.77 -13.25 -13.19
CA LYS A 9 -7.66 -13.26 -11.74
C LYS A 9 -6.28 -13.73 -11.30
N ASP A 10 -5.74 -14.77 -11.91
CA ASP A 10 -4.42 -15.29 -11.59
C ASP A 10 -3.33 -14.26 -11.88
N GLN A 11 -3.44 -13.55 -13.01
CA GLN A 11 -2.51 -12.49 -13.37
C GLN A 11 -2.56 -11.33 -12.39
N ILE A 12 -3.75 -10.94 -11.96
CA ILE A 12 -3.93 -9.88 -10.95
C ILE A 12 -3.25 -10.29 -9.65
N CYS A 13 -3.53 -11.49 -9.16
CA CYS A 13 -2.95 -11.96 -7.91
C CYS A 13 -1.42 -12.03 -7.98
N ALA A 14 -0.87 -12.52 -9.08
CA ALA A 14 0.59 -12.59 -9.26
C ALA A 14 1.21 -11.20 -9.27
N LYS A 15 0.61 -10.26 -9.98
CA LYS A 15 1.09 -8.88 -10.08
C LYS A 15 1.01 -8.16 -8.73
N MET A 16 -0.13 -8.29 -8.05
CA MET A 16 -0.32 -7.72 -6.71
C MET A 16 0.69 -8.28 -5.72
N TYR A 17 0.84 -9.60 -5.70
CA TYR A 17 1.79 -10.25 -4.81
C TYR A 17 3.21 -9.72 -5.02
N SER A 18 3.68 -9.72 -6.25
CA SER A 18 5.03 -9.28 -6.57
C SER A 18 5.28 -7.84 -6.15
N THR A 19 4.35 -6.93 -6.49
CA THR A 19 4.48 -5.50 -6.19
C THR A 19 4.46 -5.24 -4.69
N LEU A 20 3.50 -5.84 -3.99
CA LEU A 20 3.35 -5.67 -2.54
C LEU A 20 4.53 -6.28 -1.78
N HIS A 21 4.98 -7.46 -2.20
CA HIS A 21 6.09 -8.15 -1.56
C HIS A 21 7.37 -7.32 -1.66
N ASP A 22 7.69 -6.82 -2.86
CA ASP A 22 8.91 -6.05 -3.07
C ASP A 22 8.92 -4.79 -2.20
N PHE A 23 7.79 -4.08 -2.14
CA PHE A 23 7.68 -2.88 -1.33
C PHE A 23 7.82 -3.20 0.16
N TRP A 24 7.02 -4.15 0.68
CA TRP A 24 7.01 -4.46 2.11
C TRP A 24 8.33 -5.04 2.58
N TYR A 25 8.99 -5.83 1.75
CA TYR A 25 10.30 -6.38 2.07
C TYR A 25 11.33 -5.26 2.27
N ALA A 26 11.39 -4.31 1.34
CA ALA A 26 12.29 -3.17 1.43
C ALA A 26 11.95 -2.27 2.63
N TYR A 27 10.65 -2.01 2.83
CA TYR A 27 10.17 -1.19 3.94
C TYR A 27 10.52 -1.81 5.29
N TYR A 28 10.24 -3.11 5.47
CA TYR A 28 10.52 -3.79 6.74
C TYR A 28 12.03 -3.85 7.03
N LYS A 29 12.84 -4.01 6.01
CA LYS A 29 14.30 -3.96 6.20
C LYS A 29 14.78 -2.60 6.65
N TYR A 30 14.16 -1.53 6.15
CA TYR A 30 14.60 -0.16 6.46
C TYR A 30 14.04 0.33 7.81
N TYR A 31 12.73 0.15 8.03
CA TYR A 31 12.06 0.68 9.22
C TYR A 31 11.95 -0.32 10.37
N GLY A 32 12.29 -1.55 10.15
CA GLY A 32 12.15 -2.62 11.13
C GLY A 32 10.84 -3.37 10.97
N GLY A 33 10.91 -4.68 11.10
CA GLY A 33 9.77 -5.57 10.97
C GLY A 33 10.26 -6.98 10.69
N ASN A 34 9.34 -7.93 10.71
CA ASN A 34 9.67 -9.34 10.45
C ASN A 34 9.36 -9.67 8.99
N VAL A 35 10.39 -9.68 8.15
CA VAL A 35 10.25 -9.96 6.72
C VAL A 35 9.69 -11.36 6.44
N ASP A 36 9.84 -12.29 7.37
CA ASP A 36 9.33 -13.66 7.21
C ASP A 36 7.80 -13.74 7.25
N LEU A 37 7.13 -12.71 7.79
CA LEU A 37 5.67 -12.66 7.86
C LEU A 37 5.01 -12.07 6.62
N ILE A 38 5.77 -11.40 5.75
CA ILE A 38 5.24 -10.67 4.60
C ILE A 38 4.53 -11.60 3.62
N ASP A 39 5.17 -12.71 3.29
CA ASP A 39 4.66 -13.67 2.32
C ASP A 39 3.28 -14.20 2.70
N ASN A 40 3.16 -14.65 3.95
CA ASN A 40 1.90 -15.18 4.45
C ASN A 40 0.82 -14.10 4.55
N PHE A 41 1.19 -12.90 4.99
CA PHE A 41 0.25 -11.79 5.11
C PHE A 41 -0.35 -11.41 3.75
N ILE A 42 0.50 -11.21 2.73
CA ILE A 42 0.03 -10.82 1.40
C ILE A 42 -0.80 -11.94 0.77
N SER A 43 -0.32 -13.17 0.83
CA SER A 43 -1.03 -14.32 0.25
C SER A 43 -2.41 -14.50 0.89
N THR A 44 -2.50 -14.36 2.20
CA THR A 44 -3.77 -14.46 2.93
C THR A 44 -4.71 -13.32 2.54
N ALA A 45 -4.22 -12.08 2.48
CA ALA A 45 -5.01 -10.92 2.11
C ALA A 45 -5.59 -11.05 0.70
N LEU A 46 -4.79 -11.52 -0.26
CA LEU A 46 -5.26 -11.68 -1.64
C LEU A 46 -6.31 -12.79 -1.79
N ARG A 47 -6.44 -13.68 -0.82
CA ARG A 47 -7.45 -14.74 -0.83
C ARG A 47 -8.73 -14.37 -0.07
N ASN A 48 -8.73 -13.27 0.70
CA ASN A 48 -9.84 -12.91 1.59
C ASN A 48 -10.78 -11.85 1.02
N GLY A 49 -10.73 -11.58 -0.27
CA GLY A 49 -11.66 -10.64 -0.92
C GLY A 49 -11.63 -9.25 -0.31
N VAL A 50 -12.81 -8.71 0.01
CA VAL A 50 -12.95 -7.35 0.55
C VAL A 50 -12.18 -7.17 1.86
N GLN A 51 -12.29 -8.13 2.78
CA GLN A 51 -11.59 -8.05 4.06
C GLN A 51 -10.07 -8.00 3.84
N GLY A 52 -9.55 -8.82 2.92
CA GLY A 52 -8.14 -8.83 2.60
C GLY A 52 -7.67 -7.50 2.02
N ALA A 53 -8.46 -6.90 1.13
CA ALA A 53 -8.15 -5.59 0.56
C ALA A 53 -8.12 -4.51 1.65
N GLU A 54 -9.06 -4.54 2.58
CA GLU A 54 -9.09 -3.62 3.71
C GLU A 54 -7.88 -3.81 4.62
N ASP A 55 -7.47 -5.05 4.87
CA ASP A 55 -6.28 -5.35 5.66
C ASP A 55 -5.01 -4.78 5.03
N LEU A 56 -4.90 -4.86 3.70
CA LEU A 56 -3.78 -4.25 2.98
C LEU A 56 -3.77 -2.73 3.14
N LEU A 57 -4.94 -2.09 3.07
CA LEU A 57 -5.05 -0.65 3.26
C LEU A 57 -4.73 -0.23 4.70
N ASP A 58 -5.16 -1.00 5.68
CA ASP A 58 -4.85 -0.75 7.08
C ASP A 58 -3.34 -0.81 7.33
N ASP A 59 -2.66 -1.76 6.70
CA ASP A 59 -1.21 -1.87 6.81
C ASP A 59 -0.51 -0.67 6.18
N CYS A 60 -1.03 -0.14 5.09
CA CYS A 60 -0.54 1.10 4.49
C CYS A 60 -0.70 2.28 5.45
N ARG A 61 -1.82 2.38 6.17
CA ARG A 61 -2.04 3.42 7.17
C ARG A 61 -1.02 3.34 8.30
N ILE A 62 -0.76 2.13 8.78
CA ILE A 62 0.24 1.90 9.84
C ILE A 62 1.63 2.33 9.35
N ALA A 63 1.98 1.99 8.12
CA ALA A 63 3.26 2.39 7.55
C ALA A 63 3.35 3.90 7.40
N PHE A 64 2.27 4.56 6.99
CA PHE A 64 2.24 6.01 6.85
C PHE A 64 2.39 6.71 8.20
N ASP A 65 1.74 6.20 9.24
CA ASP A 65 1.90 6.71 10.60
C ASP A 65 3.37 6.61 11.05
N LYS A 66 4.03 5.53 10.73
CA LYS A 66 5.45 5.35 11.04
C LYS A 66 6.33 6.36 10.30
N ILE A 67 6.05 6.61 9.04
CA ILE A 67 6.77 7.58 8.22
C ILE A 67 6.58 8.99 8.80
N GLN A 68 5.35 9.34 9.20
CA GLN A 68 5.08 10.63 9.85
C GLN A 68 5.86 10.77 11.15
N GLU A 69 5.91 9.73 11.95
CA GLU A 69 6.66 9.73 13.22
C GLU A 69 8.16 9.94 12.97
N VAL A 70 8.72 9.29 11.95
CA VAL A 70 10.13 9.48 11.58
C VAL A 70 10.37 10.93 11.15
N TYR A 71 9.47 11.51 10.35
CA TYR A 71 9.57 12.91 9.94
C TYR A 71 9.51 13.85 11.16
N ARG A 72 8.54 13.63 12.04
CA ARG A 72 8.36 14.42 13.26
C ARG A 72 9.63 14.40 14.13
N THR A 73 10.20 13.23 14.30
CA THR A 73 11.42 13.02 15.09
C THR A 73 12.62 13.71 14.45
N LYS A 74 12.76 13.56 13.12
CA LYS A 74 13.88 14.13 12.36
C LYS A 74 13.94 15.66 12.48
N TYR A 75 12.79 16.32 12.49
CA TYR A 75 12.70 17.78 12.56
C TYR A 75 12.34 18.28 13.97
N ASN A 76 12.32 17.38 14.95
CA ASN A 76 12.05 17.71 16.35
C ASN A 76 10.72 18.46 16.55
N LEU A 77 9.68 17.98 15.88
CA LEU A 77 8.34 18.57 15.95
C LEU A 77 7.55 17.93 17.10
N THR A 78 6.69 18.73 17.75
CA THR A 78 5.71 18.21 18.70
C THR A 78 4.56 17.55 17.93
N GLU A 79 3.70 16.81 18.66
CA GLU A 79 2.49 16.23 18.03
C GLU A 79 1.60 17.32 17.45
N GLU A 80 1.47 18.46 18.17
CA GLU A 80 0.68 19.60 17.69
C GLU A 80 1.28 20.23 16.44
N ASP A 81 2.61 20.36 16.39
CA ASP A 81 3.32 20.85 15.22
C ASP A 81 3.07 19.95 14.02
N MET A 82 3.11 18.62 14.23
CA MET A 82 2.88 17.67 13.15
C MET A 82 1.44 17.71 12.65
N GLU A 83 0.47 17.87 13.56
CA GLU A 83 -0.93 18.04 13.17
C GLU A 83 -1.10 19.28 12.27
N GLN A 84 -0.43 20.38 12.63
CA GLN A 84 -0.50 21.60 11.83
C GLN A 84 0.14 21.40 10.44
N VAL A 85 1.30 20.74 10.40
CA VAL A 85 1.97 20.41 9.14
C VAL A 85 1.05 19.59 8.25
N MET A 86 0.39 18.58 8.80
CA MET A 86 -0.52 17.73 8.04
C MET A 86 -1.74 18.49 7.53
N LYS A 87 -2.25 19.44 8.31
CA LYS A 87 -3.37 20.31 7.87
C LYS A 87 -2.94 21.24 6.75
N ASP A 88 -1.75 21.82 6.85
CA ASP A 88 -1.22 22.77 5.85
C ASP A 88 -0.95 22.06 4.51
N HIS A 89 -0.68 20.76 4.55
CA HIS A 89 -0.37 19.95 3.36
C HIS A 89 -1.42 18.88 3.09
N PHE A 90 -2.67 19.13 3.46
CA PHE A 90 -3.73 18.13 3.36
C PHE A 90 -3.79 17.52 1.96
N GLY A 91 -3.60 16.19 1.90
CA GLY A 91 -3.62 15.44 0.65
C GLY A 91 -2.35 15.56 -0.21
N ASP A 92 -1.39 16.36 0.21
CA ASP A 92 -0.12 16.54 -0.48
C ASP A 92 1.04 16.18 0.44
N TYR A 93 1.69 15.06 0.16
CA TYR A 93 2.79 14.56 0.98
C TYR A 93 4.16 14.79 0.34
N THR A 94 4.22 15.60 -0.72
CA THR A 94 5.48 15.85 -1.45
C THR A 94 6.55 16.48 -0.56
N PHE A 95 6.14 17.20 0.48
CA PHE A 95 7.07 17.80 1.43
C PHE A 95 7.94 16.76 2.17
N MET A 96 7.50 15.49 2.21
CA MET A 96 8.26 14.40 2.85
C MET A 96 9.11 13.59 1.87
N TYR A 97 8.84 13.66 0.56
CA TYR A 97 9.43 12.73 -0.41
C TYR A 97 10.96 12.75 -0.44
N ASN A 98 11.56 13.91 -0.39
CA ASN A 98 13.02 14.05 -0.45
C ASN A 98 13.71 13.78 0.89
N ASN A 99 12.95 13.66 1.96
CA ASN A 99 13.46 13.58 3.33
C ASN A 99 13.18 12.26 4.01
N ILE A 100 12.13 11.55 3.56
CA ILE A 100 11.70 10.30 4.18
C ILE A 100 11.56 9.23 3.10
N LYS A 101 12.32 8.16 3.27
CA LYS A 101 12.34 7.04 2.31
C LYS A 101 10.99 6.34 2.27
N TYR A 102 10.57 5.94 1.08
CA TYR A 102 9.37 5.14 0.80
C TYR A 102 8.03 5.88 0.90
N VAL A 103 8.00 7.21 1.09
CA VAL A 103 6.72 7.94 1.10
C VAL A 103 6.04 7.88 -0.27
N GLU A 104 6.79 8.16 -1.33
CA GLU A 104 6.26 8.10 -2.70
C GLU A 104 5.87 6.67 -3.08
N ASP A 105 6.70 5.70 -2.73
CA ASP A 105 6.42 4.29 -3.00
C ASP A 105 5.16 3.84 -2.26
N LEU A 106 4.99 4.28 -1.01
CA LEU A 106 3.82 3.93 -0.21
C LEU A 106 2.54 4.53 -0.81
N ASP A 107 2.63 5.75 -1.34
CA ASP A 107 1.48 6.38 -2.00
C ASP A 107 1.04 5.57 -3.22
N ALA A 108 2.00 5.08 -4.01
CA ALA A 108 1.71 4.20 -5.14
C ALA A 108 1.06 2.88 -4.68
N ILE A 109 1.58 2.30 -3.60
CA ILE A 109 1.02 1.05 -3.03
C ILE A 109 -0.40 1.29 -2.50
N TRP A 110 -0.66 2.43 -1.86
CA TRP A 110 -1.99 2.81 -1.40
C TRP A 110 -2.98 2.84 -2.56
N ASN A 111 -2.60 3.45 -3.68
CA ASN A 111 -3.45 3.51 -4.87
C ASN A 111 -3.74 2.11 -5.42
N ILE A 112 -2.73 1.26 -5.49
CA ILE A 112 -2.88 -0.12 -5.97
C ILE A 112 -3.85 -0.89 -5.08
N CYS A 113 -3.75 -0.75 -3.76
CA CYS A 113 -4.63 -1.43 -2.83
C CYS A 113 -6.08 -0.92 -2.93
N ASN A 114 -6.28 0.38 -3.19
CA ASN A 114 -7.61 0.93 -3.43
C ASN A 114 -8.21 0.39 -4.73
N TRP A 115 -7.43 0.26 -5.79
CA TRP A 115 -7.91 -0.34 -7.04
C TRP A 115 -8.30 -1.80 -6.80
N TYR A 116 -7.52 -2.53 -6.03
CA TYR A 116 -7.84 -3.92 -5.70
C TYR A 116 -9.14 -4.01 -4.88
N LEU A 117 -9.35 -3.09 -3.94
CA LEU A 117 -10.60 -3.03 -3.19
C LEU A 117 -11.80 -2.79 -4.12
N ASP A 118 -11.68 -1.87 -5.08
CA ASP A 118 -12.73 -1.62 -6.07
C ASP A 118 -13.03 -2.87 -6.89
N TYR A 119 -12.00 -3.60 -7.29
CA TYR A 119 -12.14 -4.84 -8.05
C TYR A 119 -12.89 -5.91 -7.24
N VAL A 120 -12.53 -6.14 -5.98
CA VAL A 120 -13.20 -7.17 -5.15
C VAL A 120 -14.62 -6.75 -4.74
N ASN A 121 -14.93 -5.46 -4.76
CA ASN A 121 -16.27 -4.93 -4.56
C ASN A 121 -17.12 -4.91 -5.83
N ASN A 122 -16.60 -5.37 -6.95
CA ASN A 122 -17.24 -5.34 -8.27
C ASN A 122 -17.46 -3.92 -8.83
N ASP A 123 -16.72 -2.93 -8.33
CA ASP A 123 -16.76 -1.55 -8.85
C ASP A 123 -15.77 -1.36 -10.02
N MET A 124 -14.94 -2.36 -10.26
CA MET A 124 -13.94 -2.37 -11.34
C MET A 124 -13.85 -3.78 -11.89
N THR A 125 -13.74 -3.91 -13.23
CA THR A 125 -13.53 -5.22 -13.84
C THR A 125 -12.09 -5.70 -13.65
N GLY A 126 -11.88 -7.02 -13.75
CA GLY A 126 -10.52 -7.58 -13.68
C GLY A 126 -9.61 -7.03 -14.76
N GLN A 127 -10.14 -6.86 -15.97
CA GLN A 127 -9.32 -6.34 -17.08
C GLN A 127 -8.93 -4.87 -16.85
N GLU A 128 -9.83 -4.05 -16.30
CA GLU A 128 -9.52 -2.67 -15.95
C GLU A 128 -8.41 -2.61 -14.91
N LEU A 129 -8.51 -3.43 -13.86
CA LEU A 129 -7.48 -3.49 -12.84
C LEU A 129 -6.14 -3.93 -13.41
N LEU A 130 -6.15 -4.99 -14.22
CA LEU A 130 -4.91 -5.50 -14.83
C LEU A 130 -4.25 -4.44 -15.70
N ASN A 131 -5.03 -3.68 -16.47
CA ASN A 131 -4.51 -2.58 -17.28
C ASN A 131 -3.83 -1.51 -16.41
N LEU A 132 -4.43 -1.16 -15.27
CA LEU A 132 -3.85 -0.19 -14.34
C LEU A 132 -2.55 -0.70 -13.73
N LEU A 133 -2.50 -1.98 -13.37
CA LEU A 133 -1.30 -2.58 -12.77
C LEU A 133 -0.14 -2.68 -13.76
N GLU A 134 -0.42 -2.74 -15.04
CA GLU A 134 0.59 -2.86 -16.10
C GLU A 134 1.04 -1.52 -16.68
N SER A 135 0.35 -0.44 -16.32
CA SER A 135 0.67 0.90 -16.83
C SER A 135 1.84 1.58 -16.13
#